data_54a5b8d97a21dd5c09da22d67df5a2cb
#
_entry.id   54a5b8d97a21dd5c09da22d67df5a2cb
#
_cell.length_a   1.000
_cell.length_b   1.000
_cell.length_c   1.000
_cell.angle_alpha   90.00
_cell.angle_beta   90.00
_cell.angle_gamma   90.00
#
_symmetry.space_group_name_H-M   'P 1'
#
loop_
_entity.id
_entity.type
_entity.pdbx_description
1 polymer ?
#
loop_
_entity_poly.entity_id
_entity_poly.type
_entity_poly.pdbx_seq_one_letter_code
_entity_poly.pdbx_strand_id
1 'polypeptide(L)'
;MFCTKCGARNSDEAVYCQKCGTVLEAEEETRIARPIKIETFHQEELEREIFSIRPTLTFVKIGYALAIFGALLLVAILSFFTQLTGVNIPAWLSVIAGLSLLLIPAFYHLKQKLVRYTLTDSKIEIDSGLISKTTRNVPLRTIQDVTVSSTVSQRMLGFGNLVIENAGETDSKIVLQNINSPKEHADILLKQMRLLNK
;
A
#
# COMPACT_ATOMS: atom_id res chain seq x y z
N MET A 1 -24.29 27.13 -53.79
CA MET A 1 -24.74 25.71 -53.68
C MET A 1 -25.91 25.41 -54.63
N PHE A 2 -26.17 24.14 -54.95
CA PHE A 2 -27.29 23.72 -55.80
C PHE A 2 -28.39 23.08 -54.94
N CYS A 3 -29.66 23.38 -55.27
CA CYS A 3 -30.76 22.77 -54.55
C CYS A 3 -30.89 21.26 -54.89
N THR A 4 -30.89 20.41 -53.94
CA THR A 4 -31.00 18.92 -54.07
C THR A 4 -32.35 18.51 -54.66
N LYS A 5 -33.43 19.34 -54.52
CA LYS A 5 -34.76 18.99 -54.99
C LYS A 5 -35.04 19.45 -56.43
N CYS A 6 -34.59 20.64 -56.86
CA CYS A 6 -34.92 21.22 -58.17
C CYS A 6 -33.70 21.54 -59.04
N GLY A 7 -32.48 21.35 -58.58
CA GLY A 7 -31.25 21.63 -59.26
C GLY A 7 -30.90 23.12 -59.48
N ALA A 8 -31.70 24.06 -58.94
CA ALA A 8 -31.48 25.49 -59.12
C ALA A 8 -30.23 25.94 -58.33
N ARG A 9 -29.44 26.81 -58.94
CA ARG A 9 -28.28 27.42 -58.31
C ARG A 9 -28.73 28.53 -57.35
N ASN A 10 -28.33 28.45 -56.10
CA ASN A 10 -28.57 29.48 -55.08
C ASN A 10 -27.22 30.02 -54.57
N SER A 11 -27.26 31.13 -53.85
CA SER A 11 -26.07 31.65 -53.19
C SER A 11 -25.62 30.69 -52.08
N ASP A 12 -24.35 30.74 -51.74
CA ASP A 12 -23.78 29.79 -50.73
C ASP A 12 -24.28 30.06 -49.31
N GLU A 13 -24.91 31.20 -49.07
CA GLU A 13 -25.52 31.64 -47.82
C GLU A 13 -27.05 31.47 -47.79
N ALA A 14 -27.66 30.93 -48.84
CA ALA A 14 -29.12 30.84 -48.96
C ALA A 14 -29.66 29.72 -48.07
N VAL A 15 -30.49 30.02 -47.10
CA VAL A 15 -31.19 29.08 -46.23
C VAL A 15 -32.33 28.38 -46.93
N TYR A 16 -32.93 28.98 -47.96
CA TYR A 16 -34.05 28.44 -48.73
C TYR A 16 -33.77 28.59 -50.26
N CYS A 17 -34.18 27.62 -51.01
CA CYS A 17 -34.12 27.66 -52.46
C CYS A 17 -35.07 28.72 -53.03
N GLN A 18 -34.56 29.71 -53.77
CA GLN A 18 -35.34 30.77 -54.35
C GLN A 18 -36.34 30.31 -55.41
N LYS A 19 -36.16 29.08 -55.97
CA LYS A 19 -37.03 28.55 -57.02
C LYS A 19 -38.15 27.65 -56.49
N CYS A 20 -37.88 26.80 -55.45
CA CYS A 20 -38.85 25.83 -54.95
C CYS A 20 -39.11 25.89 -53.45
N GLY A 21 -38.51 26.85 -52.73
CA GLY A 21 -38.78 27.07 -51.29
C GLY A 21 -38.22 25.99 -50.36
N THR A 22 -37.49 24.96 -50.87
CA THR A 22 -36.97 23.92 -50.02
C THR A 22 -35.80 24.45 -49.17
N VAL A 23 -35.73 24.12 -47.91
CA VAL A 23 -34.63 24.44 -47.03
C VAL A 23 -33.34 23.82 -47.59
N LEU A 24 -32.34 24.62 -47.76
CA LEU A 24 -30.99 24.22 -48.15
C LEU A 24 -30.23 24.02 -46.84
N GLU A 25 -30.06 22.77 -46.43
CA GLU A 25 -29.17 22.47 -45.31
C GLU A 25 -27.75 22.85 -45.77
N ALA A 26 -27.18 23.90 -45.15
CA ALA A 26 -25.75 24.08 -45.15
C ALA A 26 -25.18 22.80 -44.55
N GLU A 27 -24.33 22.06 -45.27
CA GLU A 27 -23.55 21.01 -44.63
C GLU A 27 -22.82 21.66 -43.47
N GLU A 28 -23.37 21.45 -42.25
CA GLU A 28 -22.57 21.67 -41.06
C GLU A 28 -21.37 20.77 -41.25
N GLU A 29 -20.23 21.36 -41.62
CA GLU A 29 -18.96 20.69 -41.39
C GLU A 29 -19.02 20.19 -39.95
N THR A 30 -19.24 18.89 -39.82
CA THR A 30 -19.04 18.20 -38.52
C THR A 30 -17.59 18.52 -38.19
N ARG A 31 -17.37 19.58 -37.44
CA ARG A 31 -16.09 19.81 -36.75
C ARG A 31 -15.95 18.58 -35.90
N ILE A 32 -15.21 17.60 -36.43
CA ILE A 32 -14.66 16.53 -35.65
C ILE A 32 -14.00 17.25 -34.48
N ALA A 33 -14.69 17.26 -33.34
CA ALA A 33 -14.12 17.77 -32.13
C ALA A 33 -12.77 17.06 -32.05
N ARG A 34 -11.69 17.83 -32.27
CA ARG A 34 -10.35 17.31 -32.01
C ARG A 34 -10.50 16.62 -30.68
N PRO A 35 -10.10 15.32 -30.55
CA PRO A 35 -10.12 14.71 -29.27
C PRO A 35 -9.40 15.70 -28.38
N ILE A 36 -10.15 16.36 -27.50
CA ILE A 36 -9.56 17.09 -26.39
C ILE A 36 -8.73 15.98 -25.81
N LYS A 37 -7.40 16.07 -26.01
CA LYS A 37 -6.46 15.36 -25.16
C LYS A 37 -6.92 15.81 -23.79
N ILE A 38 -7.80 15.01 -23.19
CA ILE A 38 -7.95 15.00 -21.78
C ILE A 38 -6.56 14.59 -21.35
N GLU A 39 -5.65 15.56 -21.29
CA GLU A 39 -4.67 15.54 -20.27
C GLU A 39 -5.55 15.37 -19.05
N THR A 40 -5.78 14.11 -18.67
CA THR A 40 -6.03 13.80 -17.31
C THR A 40 -4.93 14.59 -16.61
N PHE A 41 -5.27 15.82 -16.23
CA PHE A 41 -4.77 16.40 -15.03
C PHE A 41 -5.20 15.39 -13.97
N HIS A 42 -4.44 14.26 -13.86
CA HIS A 42 -4.00 13.87 -12.58
C HIS A 42 -3.27 15.14 -12.07
N GLN A 43 -4.03 16.09 -11.55
CA GLN A 43 -3.66 16.67 -10.31
C GLN A 43 -3.59 15.44 -9.37
N GLU A 44 -2.49 14.69 -9.49
CA GLU A 44 -1.74 14.37 -8.32
C GLU A 44 -1.52 15.75 -7.69
N GLU A 45 -2.53 16.25 -6.97
CA GLU A 45 -2.29 17.14 -5.86
C GLU A 45 -1.09 16.48 -5.23
N LEU A 46 0.06 17.14 -5.30
CA LEU A 46 1.33 16.59 -4.82
C LEU A 46 1.07 16.26 -3.36
N GLU A 47 0.50 15.05 -3.15
CA GLU A 47 0.19 14.56 -1.81
C GLU A 47 1.50 14.60 -1.05
N ARG A 48 1.56 15.50 -0.10
CA ARG A 48 2.76 15.72 0.67
C ARG A 48 2.95 14.52 1.61
N GLU A 49 3.99 13.75 1.38
CA GLU A 49 4.40 12.71 2.32
C GLU A 49 4.86 13.36 3.63
N ILE A 50 4.21 13.01 4.73
CA ILE A 50 4.52 13.51 6.07
C ILE A 50 5.55 12.60 6.72
N PHE A 51 5.33 11.29 6.67
CA PHE A 51 6.31 10.28 7.06
C PHE A 51 6.08 8.97 6.32
N SER A 52 7.15 8.19 6.18
CA SER A 52 7.13 6.81 5.70
C SER A 52 7.93 5.93 6.65
N ILE A 53 7.28 4.95 7.24
CA ILE A 53 7.86 4.07 8.25
C ILE A 53 7.70 2.61 7.89
N ARG A 54 8.58 1.79 8.44
CA ARG A 54 8.51 0.33 8.34
C ARG A 54 8.44 -0.29 9.73
N PRO A 55 7.86 -1.48 9.86
CA PRO A 55 7.93 -2.24 11.10
C PRO A 55 9.37 -2.41 11.59
N THR A 56 9.60 -2.29 12.88
CA THR A 56 10.92 -2.50 13.48
C THR A 56 11.35 -3.95 13.35
N LEU A 57 12.64 -4.17 13.07
CA LEU A 57 13.25 -5.49 12.98
C LEU A 57 13.79 -6.01 14.32
N THR A 58 13.49 -5.33 15.44
CA THR A 58 14.05 -5.67 16.76
C THR A 58 13.70 -7.12 17.17
N PHE A 59 12.45 -7.54 17.01
CA PHE A 59 12.06 -8.94 17.28
C PHE A 59 12.76 -9.94 16.37
N VAL A 60 12.99 -9.57 15.12
CA VAL A 60 13.69 -10.43 14.16
C VAL A 60 15.15 -10.62 14.59
N LYS A 61 15.82 -9.55 15.04
CA LYS A 61 17.21 -9.63 15.55
C LYS A 61 17.30 -10.53 16.77
N ILE A 62 16.35 -10.39 17.71
CA ILE A 62 16.25 -11.29 18.88
C ILE A 62 15.98 -12.72 18.42
N GLY A 63 15.09 -12.91 17.46
CA GLY A 63 14.79 -14.22 16.87
C GLY A 63 16.02 -14.90 16.27
N TYR A 64 16.87 -14.15 15.56
CA TYR A 64 18.15 -14.69 15.05
C TYR A 64 19.09 -15.10 16.18
N ALA A 65 19.23 -14.29 17.23
CA ALA A 65 20.08 -14.63 18.37
C ALA A 65 19.61 -15.93 19.06
N LEU A 66 18.28 -16.05 19.28
CA LEU A 66 17.69 -17.27 19.84
C LEU A 66 17.84 -18.49 18.92
N ALA A 67 17.68 -18.30 17.60
CA ALA A 67 17.83 -19.37 16.62
C ALA A 67 19.28 -19.87 16.55
N ILE A 68 20.26 -18.97 16.60
CA ILE A 68 21.69 -19.35 16.64
C ILE A 68 21.99 -20.13 17.92
N PHE A 69 21.55 -19.64 19.08
CA PHE A 69 21.74 -20.32 20.34
C PHE A 69 21.05 -21.70 20.35
N GLY A 70 19.80 -21.77 19.88
CA GLY A 70 19.04 -23.01 19.75
C GLY A 70 19.69 -24.00 18.77
N ALA A 71 20.25 -23.51 17.64
CA ALA A 71 20.97 -24.36 16.69
C ALA A 71 22.23 -25.00 17.31
N LEU A 72 23.03 -24.21 18.03
CA LEU A 72 24.21 -24.71 18.72
C LEU A 72 23.85 -25.75 19.79
N LEU A 73 22.82 -25.47 20.58
CA LEU A 73 22.31 -26.36 21.61
C LEU A 73 21.79 -27.67 21.01
N LEU A 74 21.05 -27.60 19.90
CA LEU A 74 20.53 -28.75 19.19
C LEU A 74 21.68 -29.65 18.66
N VAL A 75 22.71 -29.06 18.04
CA VAL A 75 23.88 -29.80 17.58
C VAL A 75 24.60 -30.47 18.75
N ALA A 76 24.77 -29.76 19.87
CA ALA A 76 25.39 -30.33 21.08
C ALA A 76 24.59 -31.50 21.65
N ILE A 77 23.26 -31.38 21.73
CA ILE A 77 22.37 -32.47 22.21
C ILE A 77 22.46 -33.66 21.28
N LEU A 78 22.38 -33.48 19.97
CA LEU A 78 22.47 -34.58 19.01
C LEU A 78 23.84 -35.28 19.10
N SER A 79 24.92 -34.53 19.25
CA SER A 79 26.26 -35.06 19.41
C SER A 79 26.41 -35.87 20.71
N PHE A 80 25.85 -35.37 21.81
CA PHE A 80 25.82 -36.08 23.08
C PHE A 80 24.98 -37.38 23.00
N PHE A 81 23.83 -37.30 22.32
CA PHE A 81 22.95 -38.45 22.11
C PHE A 81 23.64 -39.57 21.32
N THR A 82 24.40 -39.24 20.27
CA THR A 82 25.16 -40.23 19.48
C THR A 82 26.19 -40.97 20.34
N GLN A 83 26.86 -40.27 21.28
CA GLN A 83 27.83 -40.88 22.19
C GLN A 83 27.15 -41.81 23.22
N LEU A 84 25.96 -41.45 23.71
CA LEU A 84 25.25 -42.18 24.73
C LEU A 84 24.62 -43.48 24.18
N THR A 85 24.01 -43.41 22.98
CA THR A 85 23.22 -44.50 22.39
C THR A 85 23.99 -45.37 21.41
N GLY A 86 25.16 -44.93 20.97
CA GLY A 86 25.93 -45.60 19.91
C GLY A 86 25.30 -45.46 18.50
N VAL A 87 24.18 -44.75 18.38
CA VAL A 87 23.54 -44.44 17.08
C VAL A 87 24.38 -43.41 16.36
N ASN A 88 24.99 -43.77 15.24
CA ASN A 88 25.86 -42.86 14.49
C ASN A 88 25.03 -41.92 13.61
N ILE A 89 24.73 -40.72 14.12
CA ILE A 89 24.14 -39.65 13.32
C ILE A 89 25.27 -38.87 12.63
N PRO A 90 25.29 -38.78 11.29
CA PRO A 90 26.33 -38.04 10.59
C PRO A 90 26.35 -36.58 11.01
N ALA A 91 27.52 -36.00 11.29
CA ALA A 91 27.67 -34.65 11.77
C ALA A 91 27.03 -33.60 10.83
N TRP A 92 27.09 -33.82 9.52
CA TRP A 92 26.46 -32.95 8.53
C TRP A 92 24.93 -32.84 8.70
N LEU A 93 24.27 -33.94 9.11
CA LEU A 93 22.82 -33.95 9.34
C LEU A 93 22.44 -33.08 10.56
N SER A 94 23.22 -33.15 11.64
CA SER A 94 23.04 -32.33 12.82
C SER A 94 23.21 -30.85 12.51
N VAL A 95 24.19 -30.50 11.66
CA VAL A 95 24.43 -29.10 11.21
C VAL A 95 23.26 -28.62 10.36
N ILE A 96 22.76 -29.40 9.41
CA ILE A 96 21.60 -29.04 8.60
C ILE A 96 20.36 -28.79 9.47
N ALA A 97 20.13 -29.71 10.46
CA ALA A 97 19.02 -29.54 11.41
C ALA A 97 19.16 -28.25 12.22
N GLY A 98 20.37 -27.90 12.68
CA GLY A 98 20.62 -26.64 13.36
C GLY A 98 20.38 -25.41 12.44
N LEU A 99 20.89 -25.45 11.21
CA LEU A 99 20.72 -24.37 10.25
C LEU A 99 19.25 -24.14 9.84
N SER A 100 18.42 -25.20 9.84
CA SER A 100 17.00 -25.08 9.52
C SER A 100 16.25 -24.15 10.49
N LEU A 101 16.68 -24.04 11.75
CA LEU A 101 16.11 -23.12 12.72
C LEU A 101 16.24 -21.65 12.31
N LEU A 102 17.26 -21.29 11.53
CA LEU A 102 17.45 -19.94 11.03
C LEU A 102 16.43 -19.53 9.96
N LEU A 103 15.74 -20.48 9.33
CA LEU A 103 14.70 -20.20 8.34
C LEU A 103 13.51 -19.49 8.98
N ILE A 104 13.23 -19.76 10.26
CA ILE A 104 12.10 -19.12 10.98
C ILE A 104 12.29 -17.61 11.06
N PRO A 105 13.36 -17.04 11.67
CA PRO A 105 13.55 -15.60 11.70
C PRO A 105 13.81 -15.02 10.31
N ALA A 106 14.38 -15.77 9.37
CA ALA A 106 14.56 -15.32 7.98
C ALA A 106 13.22 -15.05 7.29
N PHE A 107 12.24 -15.92 7.46
CA PHE A 107 10.89 -15.74 6.93
C PHE A 107 10.21 -14.48 7.52
N TYR A 108 10.29 -14.29 8.86
CA TYR A 108 9.75 -13.11 9.52
C TYR A 108 10.47 -11.83 9.09
N HIS A 109 11.79 -11.90 8.88
CA HIS A 109 12.58 -10.77 8.36
C HIS A 109 12.08 -10.33 6.99
N LEU A 110 11.89 -11.28 6.09
CA LEU A 110 11.37 -10.99 4.74
C LEU A 110 9.98 -10.38 4.81
N LYS A 111 9.07 -10.97 5.60
CA LYS A 111 7.71 -10.48 5.78
C LYS A 111 7.66 -9.03 6.29
N GLN A 112 8.48 -8.69 7.28
CA GLN A 112 8.48 -7.33 7.85
C GLN A 112 9.09 -6.28 6.92
N LYS A 113 10.11 -6.63 6.13
CA LYS A 113 10.70 -5.71 5.14
C LYS A 113 9.72 -5.26 4.05
N LEU A 114 8.71 -6.06 3.78
CA LEU A 114 7.75 -5.85 2.70
C LEU A 114 6.55 -4.99 3.10
N VAL A 115 6.46 -4.62 4.37
CA VAL A 115 5.42 -3.73 4.87
C VAL A 115 5.98 -2.32 4.96
N ARG A 116 5.23 -1.36 4.42
CA ARG A 116 5.51 0.07 4.54
C ARG A 116 4.23 0.80 4.90
N TYR A 117 4.33 1.76 5.80
CA TYR A 117 3.26 2.66 6.19
C TYR A 117 3.66 4.07 5.81
N THR A 118 2.89 4.71 4.95
CA THR A 118 3.12 6.09 4.50
C THR A 118 1.93 6.95 4.90
N LEU A 119 2.18 8.03 5.63
CA LEU A 119 1.20 9.06 5.92
C LEU A 119 1.38 10.21 4.95
N THR A 120 0.32 10.55 4.24
CA THR A 120 0.22 11.77 3.43
C THR A 120 -0.69 12.79 4.11
N ASP A 121 -0.86 13.93 3.52
CA ASP A 121 -1.76 14.98 4.01
C ASP A 121 -3.25 14.61 3.93
N SER A 122 -3.62 13.61 3.10
CA SER A 122 -5.02 13.20 2.86
C SER A 122 -5.35 11.78 3.30
N LYS A 123 -4.38 10.86 3.32
CA LYS A 123 -4.58 9.41 3.55
C LYS A 123 -3.41 8.73 4.25
N ILE A 124 -3.67 7.52 4.74
CA ILE A 124 -2.63 6.56 5.13
C ILE A 124 -2.57 5.47 4.07
N GLU A 125 -1.40 5.24 3.52
CA GLU A 125 -1.11 4.14 2.61
C GLU A 125 -0.42 3.00 3.34
N ILE A 126 -0.89 1.80 3.14
CA ILE A 126 -0.34 0.58 3.71
C ILE A 126 0.04 -0.33 2.57
N ASP A 127 1.32 -0.38 2.29
CA ASP A 127 1.89 -1.30 1.32
C ASP A 127 2.28 -2.60 2.01
N SER A 128 1.83 -3.72 1.48
CA SER A 128 2.18 -5.05 1.97
C SER A 128 2.21 -6.07 0.85
N GLY A 129 3.00 -7.12 1.02
CA GLY A 129 3.04 -8.27 0.13
C GLY A 129 4.42 -8.64 -0.40
N LEU A 130 4.64 -9.94 -0.60
CA LEU A 130 5.89 -10.53 -1.09
C LEU A 130 5.83 -10.76 -2.60
N ILE A 131 4.79 -11.46 -3.06
CA ILE A 131 4.58 -11.86 -4.46
C ILE A 131 3.52 -10.96 -5.10
N SER A 132 2.45 -10.68 -4.35
CA SER A 132 1.40 -9.75 -4.74
C SER A 132 1.48 -8.51 -3.86
N LYS A 133 1.72 -7.35 -4.46
CA LYS A 133 1.71 -6.07 -3.74
C LYS A 133 0.26 -5.64 -3.54
N THR A 134 -0.15 -5.46 -2.29
CA THR A 134 -1.43 -4.87 -1.92
C THR A 134 -1.17 -3.51 -1.30
N THR A 135 -1.73 -2.48 -1.90
CA THR A 135 -1.73 -1.12 -1.35
C THR A 135 -3.14 -0.81 -0.85
N ARG A 136 -3.26 -0.53 0.45
CA ARG A 136 -4.50 -0.12 1.08
C ARG A 136 -4.42 1.37 1.41
N ASN A 137 -5.37 2.13 0.89
CA ASN A 137 -5.50 3.57 1.13
C ASN A 137 -6.64 3.83 2.12
N VAL A 138 -6.35 4.55 3.19
CA VAL A 138 -7.30 4.91 4.23
C VAL A 138 -7.37 6.42 4.33
N PRO A 139 -8.45 7.06 3.89
CA PRO A 139 -8.62 8.50 3.98
C PRO A 139 -8.63 8.96 5.44
N LEU A 140 -7.90 10.01 5.77
CA LEU A 140 -7.82 10.55 7.15
C LEU A 140 -9.19 11.02 7.68
N ARG A 141 -10.08 11.44 6.78
CA ARG A 141 -11.43 11.90 7.14
C ARG A 141 -12.34 10.79 7.65
N THR A 142 -12.03 9.53 7.36
CA THR A 142 -12.83 8.37 7.78
C THR A 142 -12.32 7.75 9.08
N ILE A 143 -11.20 8.23 9.61
CA ILE A 143 -10.60 7.74 10.86
C ILE A 143 -11.40 8.32 12.04
N GLN A 144 -11.86 7.44 12.93
CA GLN A 144 -12.65 7.80 14.11
C GLN A 144 -11.80 7.86 15.38
N ASP A 145 -10.93 6.85 15.57
CA ASP A 145 -10.07 6.77 16.75
C ASP A 145 -8.67 6.25 16.41
N VAL A 146 -7.72 6.69 17.23
CA VAL A 146 -6.30 6.33 17.10
C VAL A 146 -5.77 5.93 18.46
N THR A 147 -5.55 4.63 18.65
CA THR A 147 -5.10 4.05 19.92
C THR A 147 -3.68 3.51 19.80
N VAL A 148 -2.83 3.81 20.78
CA VAL A 148 -1.49 3.20 20.90
C VAL A 148 -1.56 2.00 21.80
N SER A 149 -1.21 0.82 21.29
CA SER A 149 -1.15 -0.43 22.05
C SER A 149 0.27 -0.97 22.07
N SER A 150 0.77 -1.33 23.24
CA SER A 150 2.09 -1.96 23.39
C SER A 150 2.09 -2.95 24.54
N THR A 151 2.67 -4.12 24.32
CA THR A 151 2.95 -5.09 25.37
C THR A 151 4.10 -4.60 26.27
N VAL A 152 4.29 -5.22 27.42
CA VAL A 152 5.39 -4.86 28.34
C VAL A 152 6.75 -4.96 27.65
N SER A 153 6.99 -6.05 26.90
CA SER A 153 8.22 -6.26 26.15
C SER A 153 8.42 -5.23 25.04
N GLN A 154 7.36 -4.86 24.32
CA GLN A 154 7.41 -3.83 23.30
C GLN A 154 7.75 -2.46 23.90
N ARG A 155 7.13 -2.12 25.03
CA ARG A 155 7.39 -0.86 25.74
C ARG A 155 8.83 -0.75 26.22
N MET A 156 9.41 -1.83 26.77
CA MET A 156 10.82 -1.86 27.17
C MET A 156 11.78 -1.65 25.99
N LEU A 157 11.41 -2.12 24.81
CA LEU A 157 12.21 -2.03 23.59
C LEU A 157 11.90 -0.77 22.73
N GLY A 158 10.99 0.10 23.20
CA GLY A 158 10.70 1.39 22.57
C GLY A 158 9.82 1.33 21.32
N PHE A 159 9.08 0.27 21.10
CA PHE A 159 8.15 0.14 19.96
C PHE A 159 6.76 -0.36 20.39
N GLY A 160 5.79 -0.32 19.48
CA GLY A 160 4.43 -0.75 19.74
C GLY A 160 3.59 -0.79 18.48
N ASN A 161 2.29 -0.88 18.65
CA ASN A 161 1.32 -0.91 17.58
C ASN A 161 0.47 0.36 17.61
N LEU A 162 0.16 0.90 16.45
CA LEU A 162 -0.83 1.97 16.28
C LEU A 162 -2.09 1.35 15.71
N VAL A 163 -3.17 1.41 16.46
CA VAL A 163 -4.49 0.90 16.09
C VAL A 163 -5.32 2.08 15.64
N ILE A 164 -5.83 2.01 14.41
CA ILE A 164 -6.64 3.03 13.77
C ILE A 164 -8.02 2.43 13.54
N GLU A 165 -9.05 3.07 14.05
CA GLU A 165 -10.43 2.69 13.82
C GLU A 165 -11.05 3.57 12.73
N ASN A 166 -11.59 2.93 11.69
CA ASN A 166 -12.16 3.58 10.52
C ASN A 166 -13.67 3.38 10.50
N ALA A 167 -14.43 4.35 9.99
CA ALA A 167 -15.89 4.30 9.84
C ALA A 167 -16.41 3.29 8.79
N GLY A 168 -15.55 2.55 8.09
CA GLY A 168 -15.93 1.58 7.06
C GLY A 168 -16.47 0.27 7.64
N GLU A 169 -17.51 -0.29 7.02
CA GLU A 169 -18.22 -1.48 7.51
C GLU A 169 -17.39 -2.78 7.44
N THR A 170 -16.45 -2.91 6.50
CA THR A 170 -15.82 -4.20 6.20
C THR A 170 -14.47 -4.43 6.91
N ASP A 171 -13.78 -3.37 7.35
CA ASP A 171 -12.46 -3.44 7.99
C ASP A 171 -12.26 -2.23 8.89
N SER A 172 -13.09 -2.13 9.90
CA SER A 172 -13.14 -0.98 10.82
C SER A 172 -11.83 -0.77 11.61
N LYS A 173 -10.97 -1.81 11.74
CA LYS A 173 -9.78 -1.76 12.57
C LYS A 173 -8.51 -2.06 11.77
N ILE A 174 -7.62 -1.10 11.73
CA ILE A 174 -6.33 -1.18 11.04
C ILE A 174 -5.23 -1.12 12.09
N VAL A 175 -4.28 -2.07 12.04
CA VAL A 175 -3.18 -2.15 13.00
C VAL A 175 -1.87 -1.97 12.27
N LEU A 176 -1.18 -0.86 12.54
CA LEU A 176 0.20 -0.66 12.14
C LEU A 176 1.09 -1.31 13.19
N GLN A 177 1.69 -2.46 12.84
CA GLN A 177 2.38 -3.32 13.79
C GLN A 177 3.85 -2.93 13.94
N ASN A 178 4.35 -3.05 15.18
CA ASN A 178 5.78 -2.96 15.52
C ASN A 178 6.46 -1.70 14.98
N ILE A 179 5.87 -0.54 15.18
CA ILE A 179 6.47 0.75 14.81
C ILE A 179 7.27 1.33 15.98
N ASN A 180 8.40 1.96 15.67
CA ASN A 180 9.19 2.68 16.66
C ASN A 180 8.44 3.95 17.08
N SER A 181 8.57 4.36 18.36
CA SER A 181 7.95 5.58 18.89
C SER A 181 6.47 5.75 18.50
N PRO A 182 5.58 4.76 18.79
CA PRO A 182 4.20 4.78 18.29
C PRO A 182 3.40 5.99 18.77
N LYS A 183 3.71 6.56 19.93
CA LYS A 183 3.06 7.77 20.46
C LYS A 183 3.34 8.98 19.57
N GLU A 184 4.59 9.18 19.18
CA GLU A 184 5.00 10.29 18.33
C GLU A 184 4.27 10.24 16.98
N HIS A 185 4.18 9.06 16.36
CA HIS A 185 3.45 8.88 15.10
C HIS A 185 1.94 9.07 15.28
N ALA A 186 1.36 8.66 16.42
CA ALA A 186 -0.03 8.94 16.77
C ALA A 186 -0.30 10.45 16.86
N ASP A 187 0.58 11.19 17.54
CA ASP A 187 0.43 12.64 17.70
C ASP A 187 0.52 13.38 16.34
N ILE A 188 1.43 12.95 15.47
CA ILE A 188 1.53 13.49 14.10
C ILE A 188 0.24 13.23 13.32
N LEU A 189 -0.27 12.00 13.38
CA LEU A 189 -1.52 11.61 12.72
C LEU A 189 -2.70 12.43 13.22
N LEU A 190 -2.88 12.54 14.53
CA LEU A 190 -3.96 13.33 15.15
C LEU A 190 -3.85 14.82 14.81
N LYS A 191 -2.63 15.35 14.72
CA LYS A 191 -2.40 16.73 14.28
C LYS A 191 -2.87 16.92 12.83
N GLN A 192 -2.55 15.98 11.95
CA GLN A 192 -2.97 16.05 10.54
C GLN A 192 -4.49 15.96 10.39
N MET A 193 -5.14 15.05 11.11
CA MET A 193 -6.60 14.95 11.14
C MET A 193 -7.27 16.25 11.58
N ARG A 194 -6.71 16.97 12.57
CA ARG A 194 -7.24 18.28 13.01
C ARG A 194 -7.08 19.36 11.94
N LEU A 195 -6.04 19.32 11.13
CA LEU A 195 -5.82 20.28 10.04
C LEU A 195 -6.84 20.09 8.90
N LEU A 196 -7.26 18.85 8.65
CA LEU A 196 -8.26 18.52 7.63
C LEU A 196 -9.70 18.84 8.06
N ASN A 197 -9.97 18.97 9.36
CA ASN A 197 -11.29 19.24 9.92
C ASN A 197 -11.52 20.74 10.23
N LYS A 198 -10.57 21.60 9.86
CA LYS A 198 -10.72 23.05 9.90
C LYS A 198 -11.25 23.61 8.58
#